data_6d26d18ca2083141ea873b1d34bf1b28
#
_entry.id   6d26d18ca2083141ea873b1d34bf1b28
#
_cell.length_a   1.000
_cell.length_b   1.000
_cell.length_c   1.000
_cell.angle_alpha   90.00
_cell.angle_beta   90.00
_cell.angle_gamma   90.00
#
_symmetry.space_group_name_H-M   'P 1'
#
loop_
_entity.id
_entity.type
_entity.pdbx_description
1 polymer ?
#
loop_
_entity_poly.entity_id
_entity_poly.type
_entity_poly.pdbx_seq_one_letter_code
_entity_poly.pdbx_strand_id
1 'polypeptide(L)'
;NNYKIVTNLLRRVALRTKISKNTYIFDTYDVKDGETPEILAHKLYGDSNLHWIILMINNITDRYAQWPKPYTQWLSFLEDKYPFDSSLSTQLVDQTHHYEITQTSGDTTVAIDIGTTDTTSDLSATAVTNYEYEEKIQDELRKIRLLDPSYLEQFIEEFNLLTAESAV
;
A
#
# COMPACT_ATOMS: atom_id res chain seq x y z
N ASN A 1 21.39 32.24 -28.20
CA ASN A 1 20.80 31.47 -27.09
C ASN A 1 20.40 30.10 -27.62
N ASN A 2 21.21 29.07 -27.31
CA ASN A 2 20.87 27.68 -27.65
C ASN A 2 19.97 27.15 -26.54
N TYR A 3 18.67 27.10 -26.79
CA TYR A 3 17.72 26.38 -25.93
C TYR A 3 17.78 24.88 -26.27
N LYS A 4 17.91 24.03 -25.24
CA LYS A 4 17.82 22.57 -25.38
C LYS A 4 16.47 22.15 -24.82
N ILE A 5 15.69 21.45 -25.63
CA ILE A 5 14.45 20.83 -25.15
C ILE A 5 14.86 19.64 -24.28
N VAL A 6 14.40 19.65 -23.04
CA VAL A 6 14.62 18.56 -22.08
C VAL A 6 13.27 18.02 -21.58
N THR A 7 13.22 16.72 -21.38
CA THR A 7 12.03 16.05 -20.82
C THR A 7 11.73 16.60 -19.43
N ASN A 8 10.47 16.95 -19.19
CA ASN A 8 10.04 17.42 -17.87
C ASN A 8 9.91 16.22 -16.90
N LEU A 9 10.93 16.01 -16.08
CA LEU A 9 10.99 14.92 -15.10
C LEU A 9 10.02 15.08 -13.90
N LEU A 10 9.39 16.27 -13.78
CA LEU A 10 8.41 16.52 -12.72
C LEU A 10 6.99 16.05 -13.09
N ARG A 11 6.76 15.70 -14.35
CA ARG A 11 5.48 15.16 -14.79
C ARG A 11 5.42 13.65 -14.53
N ARG A 12 4.35 13.22 -13.90
CA ARG A 12 4.06 11.79 -13.66
C ARG A 12 2.81 11.41 -14.45
N VAL A 13 2.88 10.31 -15.17
CA VAL A 13 1.70 9.65 -15.72
C VAL A 13 1.00 8.91 -14.57
N ALA A 14 -0.30 9.12 -14.44
CA ALA A 14 -1.12 8.44 -13.44
C ALA A 14 -2.42 7.96 -14.05
N LEU A 15 -2.98 6.89 -13.53
CA LEU A 15 -4.28 6.38 -13.95
C LEU A 15 -5.38 7.40 -13.61
N ARG A 16 -6.28 7.65 -14.56
CA ARG A 16 -7.48 8.45 -14.29
C ARG A 16 -8.38 7.71 -13.30
N THR A 17 -8.94 8.43 -12.35
CA THR A 17 -9.83 7.88 -11.30
C THR A 17 -10.98 7.04 -11.86
N LYS A 18 -11.51 7.40 -13.05
CA LYS A 18 -12.57 6.65 -13.72
C LYS A 18 -12.12 5.25 -14.16
N ILE A 19 -10.88 5.12 -14.67
CA ILE A 19 -10.30 3.85 -15.09
C ILE A 19 -9.93 3.02 -13.86
N SER A 20 -9.33 3.65 -12.86
CA SER A 20 -8.96 3.02 -11.60
C SER A 20 -10.14 2.35 -10.86
N LYS A 21 -11.37 2.82 -11.07
CA LYS A 21 -12.58 2.23 -10.47
C LYS A 21 -13.23 1.14 -11.32
N ASN A 22 -12.71 0.85 -12.50
CA ASN A 22 -13.26 -0.17 -13.38
C ASN A 22 -12.80 -1.57 -12.92
N THR A 23 -13.73 -2.35 -12.36
CA THR A 23 -13.49 -3.70 -11.84
C THR A 23 -13.23 -4.74 -12.93
N TYR A 24 -13.56 -4.45 -14.19
CA TYR A 24 -13.36 -5.40 -15.31
C TYR A 24 -11.94 -5.43 -15.87
N ILE A 25 -11.15 -4.40 -15.59
CA ILE A 25 -9.78 -4.25 -16.10
C ILE A 25 -8.76 -4.71 -15.07
N PHE A 26 -9.15 -4.73 -13.79
CA PHE A 26 -8.25 -5.01 -12.67
C PHE A 26 -8.78 -6.16 -11.82
N ASP A 27 -7.88 -7.09 -11.53
CA ASP A 27 -8.09 -8.12 -10.52
C ASP A 27 -7.54 -7.67 -9.17
N THR A 28 -8.22 -8.06 -8.09
CA THR A 28 -7.69 -7.89 -6.74
C THR A 28 -6.73 -9.02 -6.40
N TYR A 29 -5.61 -8.67 -5.80
CA TYR A 29 -4.59 -9.64 -5.41
C TYR A 29 -4.06 -9.34 -4.02
N ASP A 30 -3.86 -10.40 -3.26
CA ASP A 30 -3.26 -10.35 -1.93
C ASP A 30 -1.80 -10.80 -2.02
N VAL A 31 -0.87 -9.84 -1.84
CA VAL A 31 0.58 -10.07 -1.99
C VAL A 31 1.03 -11.06 -0.92
N LYS A 32 1.63 -12.17 -1.37
CA LYS A 32 2.17 -13.18 -0.48
C LYS A 32 3.50 -12.75 0.13
N ASP A 33 3.84 -13.38 1.25
CA ASP A 33 5.09 -13.08 1.93
C ASP A 33 6.30 -13.25 1.00
N GLY A 34 7.17 -12.23 0.97
CA GLY A 34 8.37 -12.19 0.13
C GLY A 34 8.14 -11.92 -1.36
N GLU A 35 6.90 -11.75 -1.84
CA GLU A 35 6.65 -11.37 -3.22
C GLU A 35 7.01 -9.91 -3.47
N THR A 36 7.82 -9.67 -4.50
CA THR A 36 8.18 -8.33 -4.96
C THR A 36 7.40 -7.96 -6.22
N PRO A 37 7.27 -6.66 -6.56
CA PRO A 37 6.61 -6.25 -7.79
C PRO A 37 7.19 -6.91 -9.04
N GLU A 38 8.52 -7.15 -9.06
CA GLU A 38 9.21 -7.80 -10.16
C GLU A 38 8.84 -9.29 -10.30
N ILE A 39 8.71 -10.00 -9.16
CA ILE A 39 8.28 -11.39 -9.13
C ILE A 39 6.84 -11.49 -9.65
N LEU A 40 5.96 -10.59 -9.20
CA LEU A 40 4.57 -10.57 -9.66
C LEU A 40 4.46 -10.23 -11.14
N ALA A 41 5.22 -9.24 -11.62
CA ALA A 41 5.25 -8.89 -13.04
C ALA A 41 5.72 -10.06 -13.92
N HIS A 42 6.75 -10.78 -13.47
CA HIS A 42 7.20 -11.98 -14.18
C HIS A 42 6.14 -13.09 -14.20
N LYS A 43 5.46 -13.33 -13.07
CA LYS A 43 4.40 -14.34 -12.99
C LYS A 43 3.20 -14.00 -13.86
N LEU A 44 2.80 -12.73 -13.91
CA LEU A 44 1.57 -12.30 -14.55
C LEU A 44 1.76 -11.90 -16.02
N TYR A 45 2.84 -11.19 -16.32
CA TYR A 45 3.11 -10.60 -17.64
C TYR A 45 4.27 -11.30 -18.38
N GLY A 46 4.97 -12.23 -17.73
CA GLY A 46 6.13 -12.92 -18.31
C GLY A 46 7.43 -12.11 -18.33
N ASP A 47 7.40 -10.85 -17.91
CA ASP A 47 8.56 -9.95 -17.87
C ASP A 47 8.62 -9.15 -16.56
N SER A 48 9.71 -9.32 -15.81
CA SER A 48 9.95 -8.60 -14.57
C SER A 48 10.15 -7.08 -14.76
N ASN A 49 10.53 -6.64 -15.96
CA ASN A 49 10.68 -5.21 -16.26
C ASN A 49 9.34 -4.45 -16.22
N LEU A 50 8.21 -5.16 -16.35
CA LEU A 50 6.86 -4.58 -16.32
C LEU A 50 6.34 -4.30 -14.90
N HIS A 51 7.18 -4.47 -13.87
CA HIS A 51 6.81 -4.17 -12.47
C HIS A 51 6.29 -2.75 -12.24
N TRP A 52 6.75 -1.78 -13.05
CA TRP A 52 6.30 -0.39 -12.97
C TRP A 52 4.80 -0.22 -13.22
N ILE A 53 4.19 -1.12 -14.01
CA ILE A 53 2.75 -1.14 -14.26
C ILE A 53 2.00 -1.41 -12.95
N ILE A 54 2.44 -2.41 -12.18
CA ILE A 54 1.86 -2.76 -10.89
C ILE A 54 1.97 -1.57 -9.92
N LEU A 55 3.14 -0.95 -9.83
CA LEU A 55 3.38 0.21 -8.97
C LEU A 55 2.49 1.40 -9.37
N MET A 56 2.37 1.67 -10.67
CA MET A 56 1.58 2.78 -11.18
C MET A 56 0.08 2.59 -10.94
N ILE A 57 -0.46 1.38 -11.14
CA ILE A 57 -1.87 1.07 -10.93
C ILE A 57 -2.27 1.26 -9.47
N ASN A 58 -1.40 0.90 -8.56
CA ASN A 58 -1.62 1.02 -7.12
C ASN A 58 -1.16 2.38 -6.55
N ASN A 59 -0.74 3.30 -7.42
CA ASN A 59 -0.24 4.63 -7.04
C ASN A 59 0.95 4.59 -6.06
N ILE A 60 1.76 3.53 -6.13
CA ILE A 60 2.94 3.35 -5.29
C ILE A 60 4.08 4.19 -5.87
N THR A 61 4.57 5.13 -5.09
CA THR A 61 5.68 6.03 -5.44
C THR A 61 6.97 5.65 -4.74
N ASP A 62 6.85 5.15 -3.53
CA ASP A 62 7.95 4.65 -2.73
C ASP A 62 7.70 3.16 -2.43
N ARG A 63 8.40 2.30 -3.15
CA ARG A 63 8.33 0.86 -2.98
C ARG A 63 8.69 0.41 -1.56
N TYR A 64 9.65 1.07 -0.92
CA TYR A 64 10.14 0.65 0.40
C TYR A 64 9.15 0.96 1.53
N ALA A 65 8.37 2.03 1.36
CA ALA A 65 7.38 2.43 2.34
C ALA A 65 5.97 1.88 2.05
N GLN A 66 5.62 1.72 0.77
CA GLN A 66 4.25 1.44 0.32
C GLN A 66 4.05 0.01 -0.23
N TRP A 67 5.07 -0.84 -0.16
CA TRP A 67 4.97 -2.27 -0.48
C TRP A 67 5.05 -3.09 0.81
N PRO A 68 4.28 -4.18 0.95
CA PRO A 68 4.33 -5.00 2.15
C PRO A 68 5.72 -5.57 2.36
N LYS A 69 6.21 -5.47 3.60
CA LYS A 69 7.51 -6.00 3.97
C LYS A 69 7.45 -7.52 4.10
N PRO A 70 8.47 -8.26 3.67
CA PRO A 70 8.64 -9.65 4.05
C PRO A 70 8.62 -9.80 5.58
N TYR A 71 8.09 -10.91 6.08
CA TYR A 71 7.87 -11.13 7.50
C TYR A 71 9.13 -10.87 8.37
N THR A 72 10.29 -11.33 7.91
CA THR A 72 11.56 -11.11 8.64
C THR A 72 11.95 -9.63 8.71
N GLN A 73 11.76 -8.87 7.62
CA GLN A 73 12.03 -7.44 7.59
C GLN A 73 11.01 -6.64 8.41
N TRP A 74 9.77 -7.13 8.44
CA TRP A 74 8.71 -6.52 9.25
C TRP A 74 8.99 -6.69 10.75
N LEU A 75 9.47 -7.86 11.19
CA LEU A 75 9.90 -8.05 12.57
C LEU A 75 11.03 -7.12 12.96
N SER A 76 12.07 -6.99 12.13
CA SER A 76 13.18 -6.05 12.38
C SER A 76 12.68 -4.59 12.43
N PHE A 77 11.74 -4.23 11.56
CA PHE A 77 11.11 -2.91 11.59
C PHE A 77 10.35 -2.66 12.90
N LEU A 78 9.64 -3.68 13.43
CA LEU A 78 8.95 -3.55 14.72
C LEU A 78 9.94 -3.38 15.87
N GLU A 79 11.03 -4.15 15.89
CA GLU A 79 12.10 -4.03 16.91
C GLU A 79 12.74 -2.64 16.89
N ASP A 80 13.00 -2.09 15.69
CA ASP A 80 13.57 -0.76 15.54
C ASP A 80 12.61 0.36 15.95
N LYS A 81 11.33 0.21 15.60
CA LYS A 81 10.31 1.24 15.86
C LYS A 81 9.80 1.21 17.30
N TYR A 82 9.69 0.03 17.88
CA TYR A 82 9.15 -0.22 19.22
C TYR A 82 10.15 -1.02 20.07
N PRO A 83 11.30 -0.42 20.43
CA PRO A 83 12.31 -1.12 21.19
C PRO A 83 11.83 -1.48 22.60
N PHE A 84 12.54 -2.39 23.25
CA PHE A 84 12.29 -2.70 24.65
C PHE A 84 12.60 -1.48 25.53
N ASP A 85 11.62 -1.08 26.34
CA ASP A 85 11.82 -0.01 27.34
C ASP A 85 12.21 -0.61 28.68
N SER A 86 13.48 -0.45 29.05
CA SER A 86 14.02 -0.94 30.31
C SER A 86 13.47 -0.21 31.53
N SER A 87 12.98 1.03 31.38
CA SER A 87 12.40 1.82 32.46
C SER A 87 11.01 1.32 32.86
N LEU A 88 10.26 0.82 31.87
CA LEU A 88 8.92 0.26 32.07
C LEU A 88 8.95 -1.27 32.17
N SER A 89 10.12 -1.91 31.93
CA SER A 89 10.29 -3.37 31.87
C SER A 89 9.27 -4.04 30.91
N THR A 90 8.98 -3.40 29.77
CA THR A 90 7.99 -3.86 28.81
C THR A 90 8.44 -3.68 27.36
N GLN A 91 7.88 -4.48 26.48
CA GLN A 91 8.00 -4.31 25.04
C GLN A 91 7.05 -3.18 24.60
N LEU A 92 7.56 -2.14 23.95
CA LEU A 92 6.72 -1.05 23.45
C LEU A 92 5.75 -1.51 22.37
N VAL A 93 6.05 -2.61 21.68
CA VAL A 93 5.18 -3.20 20.66
C VAL A 93 3.85 -3.71 21.24
N ASP A 94 3.84 -4.15 22.51
CA ASP A 94 2.66 -4.66 23.20
C ASP A 94 1.82 -3.56 23.89
N GLN A 95 2.32 -2.33 23.87
CA GLN A 95 1.58 -1.20 24.45
C GLN A 95 0.41 -0.79 23.56
N THR A 96 -0.61 -0.21 24.21
CA THR A 96 -1.80 0.29 23.52
C THR A 96 -1.42 1.48 22.62
N HIS A 97 -1.71 1.33 21.33
CA HIS A 97 -1.60 2.40 20.36
C HIS A 97 -2.80 3.35 20.43
N HIS A 98 -4.01 2.79 20.41
CA HIS A 98 -5.28 3.53 20.52
C HIS A 98 -6.40 2.59 20.95
N TYR A 99 -7.58 3.17 21.17
CA TYR A 99 -8.80 2.42 21.45
C TYR A 99 -9.75 2.51 20.25
N GLU A 100 -10.42 1.43 19.94
CA GLU A 100 -11.45 1.37 18.90
C GLU A 100 -12.80 0.97 19.49
N ILE A 101 -13.88 1.61 18.99
CA ILE A 101 -15.27 1.18 19.24
C ILE A 101 -15.82 0.61 17.95
N THR A 102 -16.40 -0.58 18.05
CA THR A 102 -17.06 -1.22 16.92
C THR A 102 -18.51 -0.74 16.81
N GLN A 103 -18.85 -0.10 15.72
CA GLN A 103 -20.20 0.35 15.41
C GLN A 103 -20.78 -0.45 14.25
N THR A 104 -21.91 -1.08 14.47
CA THR A 104 -22.63 -1.85 13.44
C THR A 104 -23.86 -1.09 12.99
N SER A 105 -23.99 -0.86 11.69
CA SER A 105 -25.17 -0.26 11.06
C SER A 105 -25.65 -1.15 9.90
N GLY A 106 -26.76 -1.85 10.09
CA GLY A 106 -27.21 -2.89 9.15
C GLY A 106 -26.18 -4.02 9.05
N ASP A 107 -25.77 -4.35 7.83
CA ASP A 107 -24.78 -5.41 7.56
C ASP A 107 -23.34 -4.90 7.59
N THR A 108 -23.12 -3.61 7.90
CA THR A 108 -21.79 -2.99 7.89
C THR A 108 -21.31 -2.76 9.32
N THR A 109 -20.15 -3.31 9.65
CA THR A 109 -19.46 -3.09 10.92
C THR A 109 -18.20 -2.28 10.67
N VAL A 110 -18.03 -1.17 11.38
CA VAL A 110 -16.87 -0.27 11.25
C VAL A 110 -16.23 -0.08 12.61
N ALA A 111 -14.91 -0.21 12.68
CA ALA A 111 -14.13 0.18 13.84
C ALA A 111 -13.82 1.67 13.75
N ILE A 112 -14.06 2.40 14.83
CA ILE A 112 -13.86 3.85 14.94
C ILE A 112 -12.77 4.09 15.98
N ASP A 113 -11.67 4.73 15.56
CA ASP A 113 -10.61 5.16 16.45
C ASP A 113 -11.12 6.29 17.38
N ILE A 114 -11.00 6.10 18.69
CA ILE A 114 -11.41 7.07 19.73
C ILE A 114 -10.23 7.71 20.45
N GLY A 115 -9.00 7.44 20.02
CA GLY A 115 -7.78 8.03 20.55
C GLY A 115 -7.02 7.16 21.55
N THR A 116 -6.01 7.75 22.16
CA THR A 116 -5.04 7.06 23.01
C THR A 116 -5.44 6.92 24.47
N THR A 117 -6.49 7.62 24.89
CA THR A 117 -6.95 7.62 26.28
C THR A 117 -8.29 6.89 26.36
N ASP A 118 -8.35 5.86 27.19
CA ASP A 118 -9.64 5.26 27.57
C ASP A 118 -10.43 6.25 28.42
N THR A 119 -11.13 7.14 27.75
CA THR A 119 -12.03 8.13 28.38
C THR A 119 -13.45 7.61 28.46
N THR A 120 -13.70 6.42 27.97
CA THR A 120 -15.04 5.88 27.90
C THR A 120 -15.33 5.02 29.12
N SER A 121 -16.38 5.40 29.85
CA SER A 121 -17.16 4.48 30.66
C SER A 121 -17.86 3.42 29.77
N ASP A 122 -17.51 3.35 28.49
CA ASP A 122 -18.10 2.44 27.51
C ASP A 122 -17.31 1.15 27.51
N LEU A 123 -17.92 0.10 28.05
CA LEU A 123 -17.39 -1.28 28.12
C LEU A 123 -17.15 -1.92 26.73
N SER A 124 -17.46 -1.21 25.65
CA SER A 124 -17.30 -1.68 24.26
C SER A 124 -15.99 -1.25 23.61
N ALA A 125 -15.18 -0.40 24.26
CA ALA A 125 -13.88 0.02 23.73
C ALA A 125 -12.85 -1.11 23.84
N THR A 126 -12.22 -1.43 22.71
CA THR A 126 -11.16 -2.43 22.60
C THR A 126 -9.82 -1.73 22.43
N ALA A 127 -8.83 -2.09 23.25
CA ALA A 127 -7.47 -1.60 23.07
C ALA A 127 -6.82 -2.29 21.86
N VAL A 128 -6.21 -1.50 20.98
CA VAL A 128 -5.40 -1.96 19.86
C VAL A 128 -3.93 -1.73 20.22
N THR A 129 -3.12 -2.77 20.16
CA THR A 129 -1.69 -2.69 20.46
C THR A 129 -0.92 -2.08 19.29
N ASN A 130 0.32 -1.62 19.53
CA ASN A 130 1.20 -1.18 18.45
C ASN A 130 1.45 -2.29 17.42
N TYR A 131 1.54 -3.55 17.87
CA TYR A 131 1.68 -4.72 17.00
C TYR A 131 0.48 -4.85 16.05
N GLU A 132 -0.73 -4.89 16.60
CA GLU A 132 -1.97 -5.04 15.82
C GLU A 132 -2.18 -3.88 14.83
N TYR A 133 -1.80 -2.67 15.24
CA TYR A 133 -1.86 -1.50 14.36
C TYR A 133 -0.93 -1.64 13.15
N GLU A 134 0.33 -2.04 13.37
CA GLU A 134 1.29 -2.24 12.28
C GLU A 134 0.92 -3.46 11.40
N GLU A 135 0.38 -4.53 11.99
CA GLU A 135 -0.12 -5.68 11.25
C GLU A 135 -1.26 -5.28 10.30
N LYS A 136 -2.21 -4.49 10.79
CA LYS A 136 -3.31 -3.94 9.98
C LYS A 136 -2.79 -3.12 8.79
N ILE A 137 -1.77 -2.29 9.01
CA ILE A 137 -1.13 -1.54 7.91
C ILE A 137 -0.50 -2.50 6.88
N GLN A 138 0.22 -3.54 7.32
CA GLN A 138 0.80 -4.53 6.40
C GLN A 138 -0.28 -5.26 5.60
N ASP A 139 -1.39 -5.63 6.22
CA ASP A 139 -2.51 -6.30 5.57
C ASP A 139 -3.21 -5.41 4.55
N GLU A 140 -3.29 -4.10 4.81
CA GLU A 140 -3.79 -3.14 3.82
C GLU A 140 -2.84 -2.98 2.63
N LEU A 141 -1.53 -2.93 2.86
CA LEU A 141 -0.51 -2.85 1.81
C LEU A 141 -0.48 -4.11 0.92
N ARG A 142 -0.89 -5.28 1.44
CA ARG A 142 -0.98 -6.53 0.65
C ARG A 142 -2.10 -6.51 -0.36
N LYS A 143 -3.16 -5.74 -0.13
CA LYS A 143 -4.34 -5.67 -1.00
C LYS A 143 -4.07 -4.76 -2.18
N ILE A 144 -3.58 -5.32 -3.27
CA ILE A 144 -3.26 -4.60 -4.49
C ILE A 144 -4.21 -4.93 -5.63
N ARG A 145 -4.15 -4.13 -6.68
CA ARG A 145 -4.80 -4.40 -7.95
C ARG A 145 -3.77 -4.72 -9.02
N LEU A 146 -4.09 -5.69 -9.85
CA LEU A 146 -3.28 -6.13 -10.98
C LEU A 146 -4.06 -5.91 -12.28
N LEU A 147 -3.38 -5.46 -13.33
CA LEU A 147 -3.97 -5.33 -14.65
C LEU A 147 -4.16 -6.72 -15.25
N ASP A 148 -5.36 -6.97 -15.81
CA ASP A 148 -5.57 -8.19 -16.59
C ASP A 148 -4.61 -8.21 -17.79
N PRO A 149 -3.87 -9.31 -18.01
CA PRO A 149 -2.90 -9.43 -19.10
C PRO A 149 -3.46 -9.14 -20.49
N SER A 150 -4.76 -9.32 -20.72
CA SER A 150 -5.41 -9.01 -21.99
C SER A 150 -5.39 -7.54 -22.37
N TYR A 151 -5.23 -6.63 -21.40
CA TYR A 151 -5.14 -5.19 -21.62
C TYR A 151 -3.71 -4.65 -21.61
N LEU A 152 -2.71 -5.52 -21.41
CA LEU A 152 -1.32 -5.12 -21.20
C LEU A 152 -0.74 -4.33 -22.38
N GLU A 153 -0.90 -4.83 -23.61
CA GLU A 153 -0.38 -4.18 -24.83
C GLU A 153 -0.99 -2.80 -25.01
N GLN A 154 -2.31 -2.71 -24.90
CA GLN A 154 -3.02 -1.42 -25.01
C GLN A 154 -2.56 -0.41 -23.95
N PHE A 155 -2.32 -0.89 -22.72
CA PHE A 155 -1.86 -0.06 -21.62
C PHE A 155 -0.45 0.51 -21.88
N ILE A 156 0.45 -0.30 -22.39
CA ILE A 156 1.82 0.10 -22.74
C ILE A 156 1.82 1.09 -23.91
N GLU A 157 1.00 0.86 -24.95
CA GLU A 157 0.87 1.79 -26.07
C GLU A 157 0.37 3.17 -25.61
N GLU A 158 -0.69 3.20 -24.80
CA GLU A 158 -1.24 4.47 -24.27
C GLU A 158 -0.24 5.20 -23.37
N PHE A 159 0.50 4.47 -22.52
CA PHE A 159 1.57 5.02 -21.71
C PHE A 159 2.67 5.67 -22.57
N ASN A 160 3.11 4.98 -23.63
CA ASN A 160 4.13 5.49 -24.54
C ASN A 160 3.66 6.74 -25.29
N LEU A 161 2.41 6.78 -25.73
CA LEU A 161 1.81 7.98 -26.36
C LEU A 161 1.79 9.17 -25.40
N LEU A 162 1.32 8.97 -24.17
CA LEU A 162 1.25 10.03 -23.15
C LEU A 162 2.64 10.56 -22.74
N THR A 163 3.64 9.68 -22.70
CA THR A 163 5.01 10.10 -22.39
C THR A 163 5.66 10.83 -23.56
N ALA A 164 5.38 10.44 -24.80
CA ALA A 164 5.85 11.13 -26.00
C ALA A 164 5.25 12.54 -26.11
N GLU A 165 3.94 12.71 -25.86
CA GLU A 165 3.27 14.03 -25.86
C GLU A 165 3.78 14.95 -24.76
N SER A 166 4.32 14.40 -23.66
CA SER A 166 4.86 15.19 -22.56
C SER A 166 6.28 15.72 -22.81
N ALA A 167 6.92 15.34 -23.91
CA ALA A 167 8.28 15.73 -24.26
C ALA A 167 8.37 17.08 -25.03
N VAL A 168 7.26 17.83 -25.17
CA VAL A 168 7.20 19.13 -25.85
C VAL A 168 7.18 20.27 -24.84
#